data_7cdf06c49d221681bf7f569b97746fba
#
_entry.id   7cdf06c49d221681bf7f569b97746fba
#
_cell.length_a   1.000
_cell.length_b   1.000
_cell.length_c   1.000
_cell.angle_alpha   90.00
_cell.angle_beta   90.00
_cell.angle_gamma   90.00
#
_symmetry.space_group_name_H-M   'P 1'
#
loop_
_entity.id
_entity.type
_entity.pdbx_description
1 polymer ?
#
loop_
_entity_poly.entity_id
_entity_poly.type
_entity_poly.pdbx_seq_one_letter_code
_entity_poly.pdbx_strand_id
1 'polypeptide(L)'
;MSSNTYWRDREFEWKKKRLKDEQQYADEIQEIYANMMDSVEKEIESFFSRYANKENITMAEAKKRVSNIDIKAYQRKAKKYVKEKNFSDEANEQMRLYNLAMKVNRLELLKANIGLELVAGHDELKSYTGDKLERAYLEEIKRNASILGDTVIDNAKMAKTVADSSFKNATFSERIWVNQEQLKNSLSSVLSNALIQGKNPREFIPQIRKKFDVSRCNAERLLRTEIARVQTQAQIESYEANGIDKYEYIACGLKDVCPLCKEMDGKTFKLKDMEIGENAPPMHPNCHCALAPYSDRKEYEKWLDGLANGEHSLRFDEWKTLNAQEKEKSYIKETGKVGPCHVDAKLMNSKKYHDKYEGLTRHKAVSESLYQESLKILSDNNDTEFEHIVAIDARTGKVLEKNMDASKIGWTHRCGFSHKQSDHLENLDMPFEVLHNHPNSSLPSRDDILKLYQRKNQVASTITCHDGTVYRLTKLKEIKIDSLVEKVYLDTKVKYQGYSEGAIESKCSESLIKMLNKMGCLDYVEK
;
A
#
# COMPACT_ATOMS: atom_id res chain seq x y z
N MET A 1 -25.88 16.95 13.14
CA MET A 1 -24.44 16.73 13.38
C MET A 1 -23.77 16.57 12.02
N SER A 2 -22.60 17.12 11.80
CA SER A 2 -21.92 16.92 10.52
C SER A 2 -21.37 15.49 10.46
N SER A 3 -21.35 14.86 9.27
CA SER A 3 -20.80 13.50 9.08
C SER A 3 -19.38 13.37 9.63
N ASN A 4 -18.55 14.38 9.45
CA ASN A 4 -17.20 14.45 9.98
C ASN A 4 -17.16 14.44 11.52
N THR A 5 -18.08 15.13 12.17
CA THR A 5 -18.20 15.14 13.64
C THR A 5 -18.63 13.78 14.16
N TYR A 6 -19.57 13.12 13.49
CA TYR A 6 -20.08 11.79 13.86
C TYR A 6 -18.96 10.73 13.88
N TRP A 7 -18.18 10.64 12.80
CA TRP A 7 -17.09 9.65 12.71
C TRP A 7 -15.98 9.93 13.73
N ARG A 8 -15.61 11.21 13.93
CA ARG A 8 -14.63 11.60 14.94
C ARG A 8 -15.09 11.26 16.35
N ASP A 9 -16.32 11.61 16.72
CA ASP A 9 -16.89 11.31 18.03
C ASP A 9 -16.94 9.81 18.28
N ARG A 10 -17.32 9.04 17.28
CA ARG A 10 -17.34 7.58 17.33
C ARG A 10 -15.94 6.98 17.55
N GLU A 11 -14.95 7.44 16.82
CA GLU A 11 -13.56 6.97 16.99
C GLU A 11 -13.01 7.36 18.37
N PHE A 12 -13.39 8.51 18.90
CA PHE A 12 -13.00 8.92 20.25
C PHE A 12 -13.67 8.06 21.34
N GLU A 13 -14.95 7.70 21.20
CA GLU A 13 -15.62 6.79 22.14
C GLU A 13 -15.04 5.37 22.07
N TRP A 14 -14.80 4.86 20.87
CA TRP A 14 -14.14 3.57 20.67
C TRP A 14 -12.75 3.53 21.31
N LYS A 15 -12.01 4.60 21.18
CA LYS A 15 -10.71 4.75 21.81
C LYS A 15 -10.76 4.73 23.33
N LYS A 16 -11.76 5.36 23.96
CA LYS A 16 -11.93 5.28 25.41
C LYS A 16 -12.12 3.83 25.88
N LYS A 17 -12.84 3.02 25.11
CA LYS A 17 -12.98 1.59 25.36
C LYS A 17 -11.62 0.89 25.22
N ARG A 18 -10.91 1.12 24.11
CA ARG A 18 -9.58 0.53 23.86
C ARG A 18 -8.56 0.82 24.96
N LEU A 19 -8.55 2.04 25.50
CA LEU A 19 -7.65 2.39 26.61
C LEU A 19 -7.93 1.58 27.89
N LYS A 20 -9.16 1.16 28.12
CA LYS A 20 -9.49 0.23 29.21
C LYS A 20 -9.01 -1.19 28.92
N ASP A 21 -9.21 -1.65 27.69
CA ASP A 21 -8.73 -2.95 27.24
C ASP A 21 -7.19 -3.02 27.29
N GLU A 22 -6.49 -1.93 26.94
CA GLU A 22 -5.02 -1.83 27.03
C GLU A 22 -4.51 -1.95 28.48
N GLN A 23 -5.25 -1.42 29.46
CA GLN A 23 -4.90 -1.62 30.87
C GLN A 23 -5.01 -3.09 31.25
N GLN A 24 -6.09 -3.75 30.85
CA GLN A 24 -6.25 -5.20 31.09
C GLN A 24 -5.12 -6.00 30.41
N TYR A 25 -4.75 -5.63 29.18
CA TYR A 25 -3.64 -6.30 28.48
C TYR A 25 -2.31 -6.10 29.20
N ALA A 26 -2.06 -4.91 29.76
CA ALA A 26 -0.88 -4.64 30.54
C ALA A 26 -0.84 -5.51 31.82
N ASP A 27 -1.98 -5.66 32.50
CA ASP A 27 -2.10 -6.50 33.70
C ASP A 27 -1.84 -7.98 33.37
N GLU A 28 -2.42 -8.50 32.30
CA GLU A 28 -2.23 -9.89 31.84
C GLU A 28 -0.76 -10.14 31.40
N ILE A 29 -0.13 -9.21 30.70
CA ILE A 29 1.30 -9.28 30.35
C ILE A 29 2.16 -9.22 31.62
N GLN A 30 1.80 -8.37 32.57
CA GLN A 30 2.49 -8.29 33.85
C GLN A 30 2.44 -9.62 34.59
N GLU A 31 1.32 -10.34 34.58
CA GLU A 31 1.19 -11.66 35.18
C GLU A 31 2.12 -12.70 34.53
N ILE A 32 2.16 -12.73 33.18
CA ILE A 32 3.08 -13.60 32.43
C ILE A 32 4.53 -13.31 32.83
N TYR A 33 4.92 -12.04 32.90
CA TYR A 33 6.29 -11.66 33.29
C TYR A 33 6.57 -11.93 34.79
N ALA A 34 5.60 -11.77 35.69
CA ALA A 34 5.73 -12.13 37.08
C ALA A 34 5.97 -13.64 37.24
N ASN A 35 5.20 -14.48 36.57
CA ASN A 35 5.36 -15.93 36.58
C ASN A 35 6.74 -16.37 36.04
N MET A 36 7.22 -15.74 34.95
CA MET A 36 8.58 -15.96 34.46
C MET A 36 9.63 -15.57 35.49
N MET A 37 9.49 -14.41 36.14
CA MET A 37 10.43 -13.91 37.12
C MET A 37 10.50 -14.83 38.33
N ASP A 38 9.35 -15.27 38.85
CA ASP A 38 9.27 -16.20 39.95
C ASP A 38 9.94 -17.56 39.62
N SER A 39 9.74 -18.03 38.39
CA SER A 39 10.40 -19.25 37.91
C SER A 39 11.91 -19.10 37.84
N VAL A 40 12.40 -17.96 37.34
CA VAL A 40 13.83 -17.63 37.25
C VAL A 40 14.43 -17.48 38.66
N GLU A 41 13.75 -16.82 39.61
CA GLU A 41 14.20 -16.72 40.99
C GLU A 41 14.31 -18.10 41.64
N LYS A 42 13.34 -18.99 41.44
CA LYS A 42 13.38 -20.39 41.94
C LYS A 42 14.57 -21.16 41.37
N GLU A 43 14.91 -20.99 40.09
CA GLU A 43 16.09 -21.64 39.50
C GLU A 43 17.39 -21.12 40.13
N ILE A 44 17.49 -19.80 40.37
CA ILE A 44 18.64 -19.20 41.05
C ILE A 44 18.76 -19.73 42.48
N GLU A 45 17.67 -19.78 43.23
CA GLU A 45 17.65 -20.30 44.62
C GLU A 45 17.97 -21.80 44.69
N SER A 46 17.38 -22.60 43.79
CA SER A 46 17.69 -24.03 43.70
C SER A 46 19.17 -24.28 43.37
N PHE A 47 19.71 -23.49 42.46
CA PHE A 47 21.14 -23.54 42.15
C PHE A 47 21.99 -23.26 43.39
N PHE A 48 21.65 -22.21 44.17
CA PHE A 48 22.37 -21.85 45.39
C PHE A 48 22.25 -22.89 46.49
N SER A 49 21.06 -23.40 46.74
CA SER A 49 20.82 -24.43 47.75
C SER A 49 21.65 -25.69 47.49
N ARG A 50 21.86 -26.04 46.23
CA ARG A 50 22.67 -27.22 45.86
C ARG A 50 24.18 -26.99 45.94
N TYR A 51 24.64 -25.77 45.67
CA TYR A 51 26.04 -25.52 45.38
C TYR A 51 26.73 -24.49 46.28
N ALA A 52 25.99 -23.54 46.88
CA ALA A 52 26.59 -22.49 47.72
C ALA A 52 26.86 -22.93 49.14
N ASN A 53 26.13 -23.93 49.66
CA ASN A 53 26.38 -24.49 51.01
C ASN A 53 27.50 -25.52 51.05
N LYS A 54 28.14 -25.81 49.95
CA LYS A 54 29.32 -26.68 49.85
C LYS A 54 30.56 -25.87 49.51
N GLU A 55 31.07 -25.18 50.52
CA GLU A 55 32.48 -24.80 50.70
C GLU A 55 33.25 -24.23 49.50
N ASN A 56 33.85 -23.04 49.66
CA ASN A 56 35.10 -22.51 49.07
C ASN A 56 35.65 -23.20 47.80
N ILE A 57 34.81 -23.42 46.83
CA ILE A 57 35.25 -23.97 45.53
C ILE A 57 35.57 -22.82 44.59
N THR A 58 36.77 -22.78 44.03
CA THR A 58 37.13 -21.84 43.00
C THR A 58 36.26 -22.03 41.75
N MET A 59 36.03 -20.95 40.99
CA MET A 59 35.27 -21.00 39.74
C MET A 59 35.78 -22.05 38.73
N ALA A 60 37.09 -22.35 38.74
CA ALA A 60 37.68 -23.37 37.91
C ALA A 60 37.24 -24.80 38.33
N GLU A 61 37.11 -25.06 39.63
CA GLU A 61 36.62 -26.34 40.13
C GLU A 61 35.10 -26.47 40.01
N ALA A 62 34.36 -25.37 40.20
CA ALA A 62 32.92 -25.33 39.93
C ALA A 62 32.58 -25.67 38.48
N LYS A 63 33.41 -25.26 37.53
CA LYS A 63 33.27 -25.60 36.11
C LYS A 63 33.42 -27.09 35.80
N LYS A 64 34.18 -27.84 36.60
CA LYS A 64 34.43 -29.28 36.38
C LYS A 64 33.40 -30.23 36.98
N ARG A 65 32.49 -29.78 37.86
CA ARG A 65 31.65 -30.65 38.68
C ARG A 65 30.14 -30.65 38.38
N VAL A 66 29.73 -30.37 37.13
CA VAL A 66 28.34 -30.65 36.72
C VAL A 66 28.15 -32.16 36.64
N SER A 67 27.28 -32.72 37.50
CA SER A 67 27.04 -34.15 37.48
C SER A 67 26.16 -34.56 36.29
N ASN A 68 26.34 -35.77 35.79
CA ASN A 68 25.45 -36.37 34.80
C ASN A 68 24.00 -36.45 35.26
N ILE A 69 23.78 -36.42 36.59
CA ILE A 69 22.46 -36.41 37.21
C ILE A 69 21.76 -35.07 36.96
N ASP A 70 22.46 -33.94 37.08
CA ASP A 70 21.92 -32.60 36.85
C ASP A 70 21.56 -32.40 35.36
N ILE A 71 22.41 -32.92 34.49
CA ILE A 71 22.16 -32.88 33.02
C ILE A 71 20.92 -33.71 32.68
N LYS A 72 20.78 -34.92 33.26
CA LYS A 72 19.61 -35.76 33.07
C LYS A 72 18.33 -35.15 33.65
N ALA A 73 18.44 -34.44 34.79
CA ALA A 73 17.34 -33.71 35.40
C ALA A 73 16.87 -32.57 34.49
N TYR A 74 17.80 -31.77 33.93
CA TYR A 74 17.50 -30.74 32.94
C TYR A 74 16.80 -31.31 31.70
N GLN A 75 17.35 -32.39 31.12
CA GLN A 75 16.76 -33.02 29.95
C GLN A 75 15.34 -33.57 30.21
N ARG A 76 15.08 -34.11 31.40
CA ARG A 76 13.74 -34.56 31.80
C ARG A 76 12.77 -33.37 31.91
N LYS A 77 13.21 -32.25 32.52
CA LYS A 77 12.44 -31.01 32.64
C LYS A 77 12.10 -30.44 31.25
N ALA A 78 13.08 -30.36 30.35
CA ALA A 78 12.87 -29.91 28.99
C ALA A 78 11.85 -30.77 28.23
N LYS A 79 11.99 -32.12 28.31
CA LYS A 79 11.01 -33.04 27.70
C LYS A 79 9.60 -32.89 28.30
N LYS A 80 9.49 -32.63 29.61
CA LYS A 80 8.21 -32.41 30.29
C LYS A 80 7.56 -31.13 29.74
N TYR A 81 8.29 -30.03 29.60
CA TYR A 81 7.79 -28.79 29.05
C TYR A 81 7.29 -28.95 27.63
N VAL A 82 8.04 -29.62 26.76
CA VAL A 82 7.59 -29.91 25.38
C VAL A 82 6.27 -30.71 25.36
N LYS A 83 6.18 -31.73 26.22
CA LYS A 83 5.01 -32.63 26.25
C LYS A 83 3.76 -31.97 26.87
N GLU A 84 3.93 -31.23 27.95
CA GLU A 84 2.80 -30.69 28.73
C GLU A 84 2.39 -29.28 28.28
N LYS A 85 3.32 -28.50 27.74
CA LYS A 85 3.08 -27.12 27.30
C LYS A 85 2.82 -26.97 25.78
N ASN A 86 2.98 -28.07 25.02
CA ASN A 86 2.75 -28.08 23.55
C ASN A 86 3.38 -26.86 22.85
N PHE A 87 4.69 -26.66 23.06
CA PHE A 87 5.41 -25.49 22.56
C PHE A 87 5.37 -25.37 21.05
N SER A 88 5.36 -24.13 20.56
CA SER A 88 5.50 -23.81 19.15
C SER A 88 6.82 -24.31 18.54
N ASP A 89 6.90 -24.35 17.21
CA ASP A 89 8.12 -24.76 16.51
C ASP A 89 9.31 -23.85 16.86
N GLU A 90 9.07 -22.53 17.02
CA GLU A 90 10.10 -21.55 17.41
C GLU A 90 10.57 -21.78 18.85
N ALA A 91 9.65 -22.05 19.78
CA ALA A 91 10.01 -22.37 21.16
C ALA A 91 10.84 -23.66 21.24
N ASN A 92 10.45 -24.68 20.47
CA ASN A 92 11.20 -25.93 20.38
C ASN A 92 12.61 -25.73 19.80
N GLU A 93 12.77 -24.87 18.79
CA GLU A 93 14.07 -24.55 18.21
C GLU A 93 14.96 -23.80 19.21
N GLN A 94 14.42 -22.82 19.93
CA GLN A 94 15.13 -22.15 21.02
C GLN A 94 15.60 -23.12 22.09
N MET A 95 14.77 -24.08 22.48
CA MET A 95 15.15 -25.12 23.44
C MET A 95 16.26 -26.04 22.91
N ARG A 96 16.28 -26.36 21.62
CA ARG A 96 17.40 -27.11 21.00
C ARG A 96 18.69 -26.34 21.08
N LEU A 97 18.67 -25.02 20.81
CA LEU A 97 19.85 -24.16 20.94
C LEU A 97 20.37 -24.12 22.38
N TYR A 98 19.49 -24.06 23.38
CA TYR A 98 19.90 -24.13 24.79
C TYR A 98 20.47 -25.50 25.17
N ASN A 99 19.89 -26.59 24.66
CA ASN A 99 20.45 -27.93 24.86
C ASN A 99 21.87 -28.07 24.26
N LEU A 100 22.12 -27.45 23.10
CA LEU A 100 23.45 -27.43 22.48
C LEU A 100 24.46 -26.55 23.22
N ALA A 101 24.00 -25.41 23.75
CA ALA A 101 24.84 -24.48 24.53
C ALA A 101 25.18 -25.00 25.91
N MET A 102 24.42 -25.94 26.46
CA MET A 102 24.63 -26.53 27.79
C MET A 102 25.84 -27.47 27.76
N LYS A 103 27.01 -26.89 27.87
CA LYS A 103 28.25 -27.66 28.06
C LYS A 103 28.87 -27.40 29.44
N VAL A 104 28.87 -28.44 30.26
CA VAL A 104 29.95 -28.81 31.16
C VAL A 104 30.25 -27.90 32.38
N ASN A 105 29.55 -26.81 32.64
CA ASN A 105 29.77 -26.09 33.88
C ASN A 105 28.45 -25.65 34.55
N ARG A 106 28.50 -25.45 35.86
CA ARG A 106 27.33 -25.11 36.69
C ARG A 106 26.66 -23.81 36.27
N LEU A 107 27.45 -22.81 35.85
CA LEU A 107 26.91 -21.53 35.38
C LEU A 107 26.13 -21.72 34.08
N GLU A 108 26.64 -22.49 33.13
CA GLU A 108 25.93 -22.76 31.87
C GLU A 108 24.66 -23.59 32.11
N LEU A 109 24.67 -24.51 33.08
CA LEU A 109 23.47 -25.23 33.49
C LEU A 109 22.42 -24.29 34.08
N LEU A 110 22.80 -23.35 34.96
CA LEU A 110 21.90 -22.32 35.47
C LEU A 110 21.32 -21.45 34.37
N LYS A 111 22.17 -20.96 33.48
CA LYS A 111 21.73 -20.16 32.29
C LYS A 111 20.78 -20.96 31.38
N ALA A 112 21.04 -22.26 31.21
CA ALA A 112 20.17 -23.13 30.41
C ALA A 112 18.80 -23.34 31.08
N ASN A 113 18.76 -23.56 32.42
CA ASN A 113 17.50 -23.64 33.15
C ASN A 113 16.71 -22.33 33.05
N ILE A 114 17.35 -21.19 33.28
CA ILE A 114 16.73 -19.87 33.11
C ILE A 114 16.22 -19.70 31.67
N GLY A 115 17.02 -20.12 30.67
CA GLY A 115 16.62 -20.12 29.27
C GLY A 115 15.33 -20.89 29.01
N LEU A 116 15.12 -22.05 29.67
CA LEU A 116 13.87 -22.80 29.55
C LEU A 116 12.67 -22.01 30.09
N GLU A 117 12.81 -21.37 31.25
CA GLU A 117 11.73 -20.56 31.82
C GLU A 117 11.38 -19.38 30.92
N LEU A 118 12.40 -18.71 30.33
CA LEU A 118 12.18 -17.63 29.39
C LEU A 118 11.50 -18.10 28.09
N VAL A 119 11.88 -19.27 27.59
CA VAL A 119 11.22 -19.86 26.40
C VAL A 119 9.74 -20.14 26.71
N ALA A 120 9.46 -20.79 27.85
CA ALA A 120 8.09 -21.11 28.25
C ALA A 120 7.21 -19.84 28.35
N GLY A 121 7.69 -18.81 29.02
CA GLY A 121 6.92 -17.57 29.20
C GLY A 121 6.80 -16.74 27.93
N HIS A 122 7.81 -16.74 27.05
CA HIS A 122 7.71 -16.01 25.79
C HIS A 122 6.86 -16.76 24.76
N ASP A 123 6.77 -18.08 24.81
CA ASP A 123 5.83 -18.84 24.00
C ASP A 123 4.38 -18.60 24.45
N GLU A 124 4.14 -18.52 25.76
CA GLU A 124 2.86 -18.08 26.33
C GLU A 124 2.51 -16.65 25.90
N LEU A 125 3.47 -15.72 25.98
CA LEU A 125 3.30 -14.34 25.52
C LEU A 125 2.98 -14.26 24.02
N LYS A 126 3.63 -15.08 23.19
CA LYS A 126 3.35 -15.17 21.76
C LYS A 126 1.92 -15.63 21.50
N SER A 127 1.49 -16.71 22.15
CA SER A 127 0.13 -17.24 22.02
C SER A 127 -0.91 -16.21 22.47
N TYR A 128 -0.70 -15.62 23.64
CA TYR A 128 -1.54 -14.55 24.17
C TYR A 128 -1.64 -13.36 23.20
N THR A 129 -0.51 -12.89 22.68
CA THR A 129 -0.47 -11.76 21.72
C THR A 129 -1.23 -12.11 20.44
N GLY A 130 -1.00 -13.28 19.86
CA GLY A 130 -1.70 -13.75 18.66
C GLY A 130 -3.22 -13.76 18.85
N ASP A 131 -3.71 -14.34 19.94
CA ASP A 131 -5.14 -14.39 20.28
C ASP A 131 -5.76 -12.99 20.42
N LYS A 132 -5.05 -12.05 21.03
CA LYS A 132 -5.53 -10.66 21.16
C LYS A 132 -5.57 -9.94 19.82
N LEU A 133 -4.59 -10.16 18.93
CA LEU A 133 -4.56 -9.58 17.60
C LEU A 133 -5.70 -10.11 16.71
N GLU A 134 -5.92 -11.41 16.72
CA GLU A 134 -7.03 -12.03 15.98
C GLU A 134 -8.39 -11.49 16.46
N ARG A 135 -8.59 -11.39 17.78
CA ARG A 135 -9.82 -10.82 18.37
C ARG A 135 -9.99 -9.35 18.01
N ALA A 136 -8.93 -8.54 18.11
CA ALA A 136 -8.98 -7.12 17.78
C ALA A 136 -9.36 -6.87 16.32
N TYR A 137 -8.87 -7.70 15.40
CA TYR A 137 -9.26 -7.68 13.99
C TYR A 137 -10.76 -8.00 13.82
N LEU A 138 -11.23 -9.11 14.40
CA LEU A 138 -12.63 -9.54 14.27
C LEU A 138 -13.62 -8.55 14.92
N GLU A 139 -13.27 -7.98 16.06
CA GLU A 139 -14.08 -6.95 16.72
C GLU A 139 -14.18 -5.69 15.86
N GLU A 140 -13.10 -5.30 15.19
CA GLU A 140 -13.09 -4.14 14.31
C GLU A 140 -13.94 -4.38 13.05
N ILE A 141 -13.86 -5.57 12.45
CA ILE A 141 -14.75 -5.97 11.34
C ILE A 141 -16.23 -5.86 11.77
N LYS A 142 -16.60 -6.45 12.93
CA LYS A 142 -17.97 -6.37 13.46
C LYS A 142 -18.41 -4.92 13.74
N ARG A 143 -17.50 -4.12 14.26
CA ARG A 143 -17.75 -2.70 14.53
C ARG A 143 -18.08 -1.92 13.25
N ASN A 144 -17.37 -2.18 12.18
CA ASN A 144 -17.60 -1.55 10.90
C ASN A 144 -18.87 -2.09 10.23
N ALA A 145 -19.12 -3.41 10.29
CA ALA A 145 -20.32 -4.05 9.74
C ALA A 145 -21.61 -3.48 10.32
N SER A 146 -21.62 -3.09 11.60
CA SER A 146 -22.80 -2.48 12.25
C SER A 146 -23.25 -1.15 11.63
N ILE A 147 -22.44 -0.53 10.78
CA ILE A 147 -22.74 0.77 10.15
C ILE A 147 -22.70 0.68 8.63
N LEU A 148 -21.65 0.04 8.09
CA LEU A 148 -21.43 -0.01 6.66
C LEU A 148 -22.19 -1.15 5.98
N GLY A 149 -22.70 -2.11 6.77
CA GLY A 149 -23.38 -3.31 6.31
C GLY A 149 -22.51 -4.57 6.47
N ASP A 150 -23.18 -5.72 6.52
CA ASP A 150 -22.59 -7.02 6.79
C ASP A 150 -21.98 -7.60 5.50
N THR A 151 -20.81 -7.10 5.13
CA THR A 151 -20.15 -7.41 3.85
C THR A 151 -18.99 -8.39 3.98
N VAL A 152 -18.55 -8.71 5.21
CA VAL A 152 -17.38 -9.57 5.44
C VAL A 152 -17.81 -10.85 6.13
N ILE A 153 -17.78 -11.95 5.38
CA ILE A 153 -18.10 -13.30 5.85
C ILE A 153 -16.94 -13.83 6.71
N ASP A 154 -17.28 -14.58 7.78
CA ASP A 154 -16.48 -15.30 8.76
C ASP A 154 -14.98 -15.47 8.40
N ASN A 155 -14.13 -14.72 9.12
CA ASN A 155 -12.75 -14.50 8.70
C ASN A 155 -11.71 -14.89 9.77
N ALA A 156 -11.96 -15.94 10.55
CA ALA A 156 -10.94 -16.43 11.50
C ALA A 156 -9.59 -16.73 10.79
N LYS A 157 -9.64 -17.29 9.58
CA LYS A 157 -8.43 -17.53 8.77
C LYS A 157 -7.76 -16.23 8.33
N MET A 158 -8.55 -15.21 7.96
CA MET A 158 -8.03 -13.91 7.59
C MET A 158 -7.46 -13.18 8.81
N ALA A 159 -8.17 -13.21 9.95
CA ALA A 159 -7.70 -12.64 11.21
C ALA A 159 -6.30 -13.16 11.57
N LYS A 160 -6.09 -14.48 11.48
CA LYS A 160 -4.79 -15.10 11.70
C LYS A 160 -3.75 -14.65 10.68
N THR A 161 -4.09 -14.62 9.39
CA THR A 161 -3.18 -14.17 8.33
C THR A 161 -2.74 -12.72 8.55
N VAL A 162 -3.66 -11.84 8.93
CA VAL A 162 -3.36 -10.44 9.22
C VAL A 162 -2.55 -10.31 10.51
N ALA A 163 -2.88 -11.05 11.57
CA ALA A 163 -2.10 -11.06 12.81
C ALA A 163 -0.64 -11.46 12.54
N ASP A 164 -0.43 -12.53 11.77
CA ASP A 164 0.91 -13.08 11.46
C ASP A 164 1.65 -12.30 10.36
N SER A 165 1.05 -11.28 9.76
CA SER A 165 1.69 -10.52 8.69
C SER A 165 2.85 -9.65 9.20
N SER A 166 3.84 -9.43 8.35
CA SER A 166 5.00 -8.58 8.66
C SER A 166 4.62 -7.10 8.66
N PHE A 167 5.15 -6.35 9.61
CA PHE A 167 5.05 -4.89 9.68
C PHE A 167 6.45 -4.31 9.93
N LYS A 168 6.88 -3.37 9.09
CA LYS A 168 8.26 -2.82 9.16
C LYS A 168 9.32 -3.92 9.27
N ASN A 169 9.26 -4.86 8.33
CA ASN A 169 10.21 -5.96 8.11
C ASN A 169 10.29 -7.04 9.21
N ALA A 170 9.32 -7.13 10.12
CA ALA A 170 9.24 -8.22 11.09
C ALA A 170 7.80 -8.50 11.54
N THR A 171 7.51 -9.75 11.85
CA THR A 171 6.26 -10.17 12.49
C THR A 171 6.29 -9.86 13.99
N PHE A 172 5.12 -9.85 14.64
CA PHE A 172 5.07 -9.71 16.11
C PHE A 172 5.80 -10.86 16.82
N SER A 173 5.70 -12.06 16.27
CA SER A 173 6.37 -13.24 16.80
C SER A 173 7.89 -13.08 16.79
N GLU A 174 8.49 -12.69 15.67
CA GLU A 174 9.93 -12.42 15.57
C GLU A 174 10.39 -11.38 16.59
N ARG A 175 9.61 -10.33 16.82
CA ARG A 175 9.91 -9.30 17.81
C ARG A 175 9.87 -9.83 19.25
N ILE A 176 8.93 -10.73 19.56
CA ILE A 176 8.88 -11.40 20.88
C ILE A 176 10.13 -12.22 21.09
N TRP A 177 10.57 -13.00 20.11
CA TRP A 177 11.79 -13.82 20.23
C TRP A 177 13.06 -12.99 20.27
N VAL A 178 13.13 -11.87 19.58
CA VAL A 178 14.25 -10.90 19.72
C VAL A 178 14.29 -10.31 21.13
N ASN A 179 13.15 -9.94 21.71
CA ASN A 179 13.07 -9.47 23.10
C ASN A 179 13.49 -10.56 24.09
N GLN A 180 13.10 -11.80 23.86
CA GLN A 180 13.52 -12.95 24.67
C GLN A 180 15.05 -13.12 24.65
N GLU A 181 15.66 -13.07 23.49
CA GLU A 181 17.12 -13.22 23.33
C GLU A 181 17.86 -12.06 24.01
N GLN A 182 17.35 -10.81 23.89
CA GLN A 182 17.91 -9.66 24.60
C GLN A 182 17.82 -9.79 26.11
N LEU A 183 16.69 -10.27 26.64
CA LEU A 183 16.50 -10.52 28.06
C LEU A 183 17.47 -11.61 28.54
N LYS A 184 17.53 -12.76 27.86
CA LYS A 184 18.47 -13.86 28.13
C LYS A 184 19.91 -13.38 28.19
N ASN A 185 20.35 -12.61 27.20
CA ASN A 185 21.72 -12.10 27.15
C ASN A 185 22.02 -11.13 28.30
N SER A 186 21.05 -10.28 28.63
CA SER A 186 21.15 -9.38 29.79
C SER A 186 21.26 -10.15 31.12
N LEU A 187 20.44 -11.18 31.29
CA LEU A 187 20.48 -12.03 32.50
C LEU A 187 21.78 -12.83 32.56
N SER A 188 22.22 -13.41 31.46
CA SER A 188 23.49 -14.12 31.35
C SER A 188 24.68 -13.23 31.72
N SER A 189 24.67 -11.98 31.34
CA SER A 189 25.70 -10.99 31.71
C SER A 189 25.68 -10.69 33.21
N VAL A 190 24.49 -10.44 33.78
CA VAL A 190 24.34 -10.18 35.24
C VAL A 190 24.85 -11.36 36.05
N LEU A 191 24.43 -12.59 35.70
CA LEU A 191 24.86 -13.82 36.41
C LEU A 191 26.37 -14.07 36.27
N SER A 192 26.93 -13.85 35.08
CA SER A 192 28.37 -14.01 34.89
C SER A 192 29.17 -13.01 35.73
N ASN A 193 28.73 -11.75 35.76
CA ASN A 193 29.37 -10.71 36.57
C ASN A 193 29.27 -11.01 38.08
N ALA A 194 28.11 -11.49 38.56
CA ALA A 194 27.94 -11.91 39.95
C ALA A 194 28.94 -12.98 40.37
N LEU A 195 29.11 -14.02 39.54
CA LEU A 195 30.00 -15.13 39.81
C LEU A 195 31.48 -14.75 39.67
N ILE A 196 31.84 -13.87 38.72
CA ILE A 196 33.22 -13.36 38.58
C ILE A 196 33.61 -12.54 39.82
N GLN A 197 32.68 -11.74 40.37
CA GLN A 197 32.90 -10.94 41.58
C GLN A 197 32.82 -11.74 42.88
N GLY A 198 32.52 -13.04 42.83
CA GLY A 198 32.36 -13.90 44.01
C GLY A 198 31.17 -13.51 44.89
N LYS A 199 30.22 -12.72 44.36
CA LYS A 199 29.02 -12.27 45.06
C LYS A 199 27.90 -13.30 44.96
N ASN A 200 27.02 -13.30 45.98
CA ASN A 200 25.82 -14.12 45.94
C ASN A 200 24.88 -13.62 44.84
N PRO A 201 24.53 -14.44 43.84
CA PRO A 201 23.56 -14.05 42.79
C PRO A 201 22.23 -13.53 43.34
N ARG A 202 21.80 -13.85 44.52
CA ARG A 202 20.62 -13.26 45.19
C ARG A 202 20.74 -11.73 45.32
N GLU A 203 21.94 -11.19 45.48
CA GLU A 203 22.18 -9.75 45.56
C GLU A 203 21.89 -9.03 44.23
N PHE A 204 21.81 -9.78 43.13
CA PHE A 204 21.54 -9.28 41.80
C PHE A 204 20.06 -9.41 41.36
N ILE A 205 19.20 -10.04 42.19
CA ILE A 205 17.76 -10.15 41.92
C ILE A 205 17.13 -8.79 41.60
N PRO A 206 17.41 -7.69 42.28
CA PRO A 206 16.86 -6.37 41.87
C PRO A 206 17.27 -5.93 40.49
N GLN A 207 18.51 -6.25 40.04
CA GLN A 207 18.97 -5.95 38.70
C GLN A 207 18.26 -6.84 37.66
N ILE A 208 18.04 -8.10 37.96
CA ILE A 208 17.27 -9.04 37.14
C ILE A 208 15.84 -8.53 36.97
N ARG A 209 15.15 -8.19 38.07
CA ARG A 209 13.80 -7.61 38.02
C ARG A 209 13.71 -6.39 37.12
N LYS A 210 14.67 -5.46 37.20
CA LYS A 210 14.74 -4.30 36.32
C LYS A 210 14.84 -4.67 34.83
N LYS A 211 15.54 -5.77 34.50
CA LYS A 211 15.62 -6.26 33.10
C LYS A 211 14.27 -6.85 32.66
N PHE A 212 13.57 -7.55 33.54
CA PHE A 212 12.22 -8.02 33.28
C PHE A 212 11.23 -6.87 33.07
N ASP A 213 11.29 -5.80 33.86
CA ASP A 213 10.44 -4.61 33.71
C ASP A 213 10.63 -3.96 32.34
N VAL A 214 11.88 -3.82 31.86
CA VAL A 214 12.18 -3.30 30.53
C VAL A 214 11.58 -4.20 29.45
N SER A 215 11.73 -5.52 29.57
CA SER A 215 11.20 -6.48 28.60
C SER A 215 9.67 -6.46 28.59
N ARG A 216 9.02 -6.37 29.75
CA ARG A 216 7.57 -6.23 29.91
C ARG A 216 7.06 -4.97 29.21
N CYS A 217 7.66 -3.83 29.46
CA CYS A 217 7.29 -2.56 28.79
C CYS A 217 7.43 -2.65 27.26
N ASN A 218 8.44 -3.39 26.77
CA ASN A 218 8.59 -3.65 25.34
C ASN A 218 7.46 -4.53 24.79
N ALA A 219 7.04 -5.56 25.53
CA ALA A 219 5.94 -6.43 25.14
C ALA A 219 4.59 -5.69 25.11
N GLU A 220 4.30 -4.87 26.12
CA GLU A 220 3.11 -4.01 26.14
C GLU A 220 3.08 -3.05 24.95
N ARG A 221 4.21 -2.39 24.70
CA ARG A 221 4.34 -1.47 23.54
C ARG A 221 4.14 -2.18 22.22
N LEU A 222 4.69 -3.40 22.08
CA LEU A 222 4.52 -4.23 20.90
C LEU A 222 3.04 -4.57 20.69
N LEU A 223 2.36 -5.10 21.70
CA LEU A 223 0.96 -5.48 21.61
C LEU A 223 0.06 -4.30 21.22
N ARG A 224 0.22 -3.12 21.86
CA ARG A 224 -0.54 -1.91 21.50
C ARG A 224 -0.35 -1.50 20.04
N THR A 225 0.89 -1.54 19.58
CA THR A 225 1.22 -1.14 18.20
C THR A 225 0.65 -2.11 17.18
N GLU A 226 0.74 -3.41 17.44
CA GLU A 226 0.22 -4.45 16.56
C GLU A 226 -1.33 -4.49 16.56
N ILE A 227 -1.99 -4.25 17.70
CA ILE A 227 -3.46 -4.08 17.77
C ILE A 227 -3.90 -2.91 16.87
N ALA A 228 -3.25 -1.76 16.95
CA ALA A 228 -3.56 -0.63 16.08
C ALA A 228 -3.38 -1.00 14.60
N ARG A 229 -2.35 -1.77 14.26
CA ARG A 229 -2.10 -2.24 12.89
C ARG A 229 -3.22 -3.16 12.38
N VAL A 230 -3.57 -4.20 13.14
CA VAL A 230 -4.61 -5.16 12.68
C VAL A 230 -5.99 -4.52 12.61
N GLN A 231 -6.31 -3.58 13.49
CA GLN A 231 -7.55 -2.80 13.43
C GLN A 231 -7.58 -1.89 12.21
N THR A 232 -6.49 -1.22 11.89
CA THR A 232 -6.39 -0.43 10.65
C THR A 232 -6.59 -1.31 9.42
N GLN A 233 -5.98 -2.50 9.38
CA GLN A 233 -6.19 -3.44 8.28
C GLN A 233 -7.66 -3.89 8.16
N ALA A 234 -8.32 -4.17 9.29
CA ALA A 234 -9.75 -4.50 9.32
C ALA A 234 -10.64 -3.35 8.82
N GLN A 235 -10.29 -2.10 9.16
CA GLN A 235 -11.00 -0.91 8.65
C GLN A 235 -10.89 -0.82 7.13
N ILE A 236 -9.68 -1.02 6.58
CA ILE A 236 -9.44 -1.02 5.15
C ILE A 236 -10.34 -2.02 4.44
N GLU A 237 -10.27 -3.27 4.83
CA GLU A 237 -11.04 -4.35 4.23
C GLU A 237 -12.54 -4.07 4.30
N SER A 238 -13.00 -3.49 5.42
CA SER A 238 -14.39 -3.04 5.57
C SER A 238 -14.74 -1.90 4.61
N TYR A 239 -13.82 -0.96 4.39
CA TYR A 239 -14.04 0.17 3.47
C TYR A 239 -14.05 -0.29 2.01
N GLU A 240 -13.12 -1.14 1.61
CA GLU A 240 -13.07 -1.75 0.27
C GLU A 240 -14.35 -2.52 -0.03
N ALA A 241 -14.78 -3.39 0.91
CA ALA A 241 -15.98 -4.21 0.76
C ALA A 241 -17.26 -3.37 0.64
N ASN A 242 -17.27 -2.13 1.13
CA ASN A 242 -18.40 -1.20 1.06
C ASN A 242 -18.22 -0.09 0.01
N GLY A 243 -17.24 -0.22 -0.92
CA GLY A 243 -17.05 0.71 -2.02
C GLY A 243 -16.58 2.11 -1.59
N ILE A 244 -15.99 2.24 -0.41
CA ILE A 244 -15.40 3.49 0.08
C ILE A 244 -14.01 3.62 -0.53
N ASP A 245 -13.77 4.70 -1.26
CA ASP A 245 -12.54 4.95 -2.00
C ASP A 245 -11.56 5.90 -1.31
N LYS A 246 -11.99 6.55 -0.20
CA LYS A 246 -11.18 7.50 0.56
C LYS A 246 -11.39 7.36 2.06
N TYR A 247 -10.38 7.73 2.81
CA TYR A 247 -10.44 7.82 4.27
C TYR A 247 -9.84 9.13 4.77
N GLU A 248 -10.28 9.54 5.97
CA GLU A 248 -9.71 10.66 6.73
C GLU A 248 -8.87 10.09 7.87
N TYR A 249 -7.68 10.66 8.06
CA TYR A 249 -6.83 10.36 9.21
C TYR A 249 -7.34 11.13 10.44
N ILE A 250 -7.58 10.43 11.55
CA ILE A 250 -8.02 11.01 12.81
C ILE A 250 -6.91 10.85 13.84
N ALA A 251 -6.30 11.96 14.22
CA ALA A 251 -5.35 11.97 15.33
C ALA A 251 -6.05 11.66 16.66
N CYS A 252 -5.28 11.14 17.58
CA CYS A 252 -5.87 10.50 18.76
C CYS A 252 -6.57 11.44 19.78
N GLY A 253 -6.62 12.75 19.61
CA GLY A 253 -7.31 13.69 20.51
C GLY A 253 -6.87 13.67 21.98
N LEU A 254 -5.74 13.03 22.32
CA LEU A 254 -5.12 13.07 23.65
C LEU A 254 -4.30 14.37 23.79
N LYS A 255 -4.02 14.77 25.04
CA LYS A 255 -3.23 15.98 25.32
C LYS A 255 -1.84 15.96 24.66
N ASP A 256 -1.26 14.76 24.47
CA ASP A 256 0.10 14.55 23.99
C ASP A 256 0.15 13.89 22.61
N VAL A 257 -0.62 14.42 21.65
CA VAL A 257 -0.51 13.99 20.24
C VAL A 257 0.86 14.37 19.71
N CYS A 258 1.61 13.40 19.16
CA CYS A 258 2.92 13.67 18.58
C CYS A 258 2.81 14.60 17.35
N PRO A 259 3.86 15.41 17.04
CA PRO A 259 3.82 16.33 15.92
C PRO A 259 3.44 15.68 14.59
N LEU A 260 3.96 14.50 14.31
CA LEU A 260 3.66 13.74 13.08
C LEU A 260 2.16 13.44 12.95
N CYS A 261 1.56 12.84 13.98
CA CYS A 261 0.13 12.51 13.96
C CYS A 261 -0.76 13.76 13.94
N LYS A 262 -0.32 14.85 14.58
CA LYS A 262 -1.03 16.14 14.56
C LYS A 262 -1.05 16.74 13.16
N GLU A 263 0.05 16.63 12.43
CA GLU A 263 0.14 17.10 11.04
C GLU A 263 -0.78 16.30 10.10
N MET A 264 -1.00 15.02 10.40
CA MET A 264 -1.85 14.14 9.60
C MET A 264 -3.35 14.34 9.88
N ASP A 265 -3.72 14.92 11.01
CA ASP A 265 -5.11 15.07 11.43
C ASP A 265 -5.98 15.80 10.41
N GLY A 266 -7.08 15.19 10.02
CA GLY A 266 -8.01 15.72 9.02
C GLY A 266 -7.56 15.60 7.57
N LYS A 267 -6.37 15.07 7.28
CA LYS A 267 -5.95 14.79 5.91
C LYS A 267 -6.74 13.61 5.36
N THR A 268 -7.11 13.70 4.09
CA THR A 268 -7.81 12.64 3.37
C THR A 268 -6.91 11.98 2.34
N PHE A 269 -7.03 10.68 2.18
CA PHE A 269 -6.23 9.88 1.27
C PHE A 269 -7.12 8.93 0.49
N LYS A 270 -6.69 8.50 -0.69
CA LYS A 270 -7.35 7.42 -1.42
C LYS A 270 -7.00 6.08 -0.77
N LEU A 271 -7.97 5.18 -0.69
CA LEU A 271 -7.78 3.88 -0.07
C LEU A 271 -6.70 3.05 -0.80
N LYS A 272 -6.66 3.13 -2.12
CA LYS A 272 -5.66 2.44 -2.95
C LYS A 272 -4.20 2.89 -2.72
N ASP A 273 -4.00 4.10 -2.19
CA ASP A 273 -2.68 4.69 -1.94
C ASP A 273 -2.30 4.57 -0.45
N MET A 274 -2.99 3.69 0.29
CA MET A 274 -2.79 3.59 1.72
C MET A 274 -1.58 2.74 2.07
N GLU A 275 -0.78 3.26 3.01
CA GLU A 275 0.40 2.61 3.54
C GLU A 275 0.43 2.75 5.07
N ILE A 276 0.27 1.60 5.76
CA ILE A 276 0.31 1.56 7.23
C ILE A 276 1.71 1.95 7.72
N GLY A 277 1.76 2.99 8.54
CA GLY A 277 3.01 3.56 9.07
C GLY A 277 3.54 4.75 8.28
N GLU A 278 2.88 5.15 7.19
CA GLU A 278 3.18 6.35 6.40
C GLU A 278 2.00 7.32 6.34
N ASN A 279 0.83 6.87 5.88
CA ASN A 279 -0.39 7.68 5.82
C ASN A 279 -1.57 7.08 6.60
N ALA A 280 -1.41 5.88 7.16
CA ALA A 280 -2.39 5.21 8.01
C ALA A 280 -1.76 4.70 9.32
N PRO A 281 -2.49 4.67 10.46
CA PRO A 281 -1.98 4.19 11.74
C PRO A 281 -1.58 2.69 11.70
N PRO A 282 -0.63 2.26 12.57
CA PRO A 282 0.14 3.07 13.51
C PRO A 282 1.35 3.74 12.86
N MET A 283 1.51 5.04 13.05
CA MET A 283 2.66 5.82 12.53
C MET A 283 3.94 5.55 13.31
N HIS A 284 3.81 5.23 14.59
CA HIS A 284 4.90 5.02 15.54
C HIS A 284 4.45 4.05 16.66
N PRO A 285 5.38 3.49 17.46
CA PRO A 285 5.01 2.72 18.64
C PRO A 285 4.05 3.48 19.58
N ASN A 286 3.06 2.78 20.14
CA ASN A 286 1.98 3.35 20.95
C ASN A 286 1.10 4.39 20.20
N CYS A 287 0.95 4.28 18.91
CA CYS A 287 0.05 5.15 18.15
C CYS A 287 -1.42 4.77 18.43
N HIS A 288 -2.25 5.77 18.80
CA HIS A 288 -3.68 5.60 19.08
C HIS A 288 -4.58 6.32 18.06
N CYS A 289 -4.03 6.68 16.92
CA CYS A 289 -4.79 7.31 15.85
C CYS A 289 -5.70 6.29 15.15
N ALA A 290 -6.69 6.79 14.42
CA ALA A 290 -7.69 5.97 13.74
C ALA A 290 -7.95 6.50 12.33
N LEU A 291 -8.74 5.77 11.56
CA LEU A 291 -9.26 6.16 10.26
C LEU A 291 -10.77 6.35 10.35
N ALA A 292 -11.31 7.25 9.55
CA ALA A 292 -12.73 7.32 9.27
C ALA A 292 -12.98 7.21 7.76
N PRO A 293 -14.06 6.57 7.33
CA PRO A 293 -14.44 6.60 5.94
C PRO A 293 -14.74 8.04 5.53
N TYR A 294 -14.18 8.46 4.40
CA TYR A 294 -14.43 9.79 3.84
C TYR A 294 -15.25 9.64 2.56
N SER A 295 -16.47 10.13 2.61
CA SER A 295 -17.31 10.36 1.43
C SER A 295 -17.43 11.85 1.18
N ASP A 296 -17.44 12.28 -0.07
CA ASP A 296 -17.79 13.66 -0.38
C ASP A 296 -19.22 13.90 0.13
N ARG A 297 -19.32 14.73 1.16
CA ARG A 297 -20.56 15.01 1.86
C ARG A 297 -21.68 15.43 0.90
N LYS A 298 -21.36 16.19 -0.12
CA LYS A 298 -22.32 16.65 -1.13
C LYS A 298 -22.93 15.50 -1.93
N GLU A 299 -22.17 14.43 -2.18
CA GLU A 299 -22.71 13.25 -2.88
C GLU A 299 -23.61 12.43 -1.97
N TYR A 300 -23.20 12.24 -0.71
CA TYR A 300 -24.02 11.53 0.27
C TYR A 300 -25.33 12.29 0.61
N GLU A 301 -25.26 13.60 0.78
CA GLU A 301 -26.44 14.44 0.96
C GLU A 301 -27.38 14.37 -0.25
N LYS A 302 -26.87 14.43 -1.48
CA LYS A 302 -27.67 14.26 -2.70
C LYS A 302 -28.32 12.89 -2.80
N TRP A 303 -27.62 11.84 -2.40
CA TRP A 303 -28.20 10.50 -2.35
C TRP A 303 -29.33 10.41 -1.31
N LEU A 304 -29.12 10.96 -0.10
CA LEU A 304 -30.14 11.03 0.95
C LEU A 304 -31.36 11.85 0.52
N ASP A 305 -31.13 12.98 -0.11
CA ASP A 305 -32.19 13.84 -0.64
C ASP A 305 -32.99 13.10 -1.73
N GLY A 306 -32.31 12.41 -2.63
CA GLY A 306 -32.96 11.58 -3.66
C GLY A 306 -33.78 10.43 -3.07
N LEU A 307 -33.29 9.76 -2.01
CA LEU A 307 -34.05 8.78 -1.25
C LEU A 307 -35.29 9.39 -0.59
N ALA A 308 -35.11 10.52 0.07
CA ALA A 308 -36.18 11.22 0.78
C ALA A 308 -37.26 11.74 -0.18
N ASN A 309 -36.87 12.14 -1.39
CA ASN A 309 -37.78 12.63 -2.43
C ASN A 309 -38.39 11.50 -3.27
N GLY A 310 -38.02 10.24 -3.04
CA GLY A 310 -38.50 9.08 -3.81
C GLY A 310 -37.95 9.00 -5.24
N GLU A 311 -36.83 9.69 -5.54
CA GLU A 311 -36.17 9.70 -6.85
C GLU A 311 -35.48 8.36 -7.17
N HIS A 312 -35.05 7.62 -6.12
CA HIS A 312 -34.46 6.28 -6.21
C HIS A 312 -34.68 5.51 -4.91
N SER A 313 -34.47 4.19 -4.98
CA SER A 313 -34.44 3.27 -3.82
C SER A 313 -33.08 2.53 -3.71
N LEU A 314 -32.04 3.08 -4.35
CA LEU A 314 -30.74 2.45 -4.48
C LEU A 314 -29.93 2.61 -3.20
N ARG A 315 -29.07 1.64 -2.91
CA ARG A 315 -27.99 1.78 -1.91
C ARG A 315 -26.99 2.84 -2.36
N PHE A 316 -26.26 3.42 -1.44
CA PHE A 316 -25.33 4.51 -1.76
C PHE A 316 -24.24 4.11 -2.78
N ASP A 317 -23.73 2.89 -2.67
CA ASP A 317 -22.72 2.32 -3.59
C ASP A 317 -23.30 2.14 -5.02
N GLU A 318 -24.51 1.62 -5.14
CA GLU A 318 -25.22 1.48 -6.41
C GLU A 318 -25.52 2.85 -7.03
N TRP A 319 -26.04 3.78 -6.23
CA TRP A 319 -26.33 5.15 -6.67
C TRP A 319 -25.05 5.88 -7.09
N LYS A 320 -23.96 5.74 -6.32
CA LYS A 320 -22.65 6.34 -6.63
C LYS A 320 -22.12 5.82 -7.96
N THR A 321 -22.24 4.51 -8.22
CA THR A 321 -21.81 3.89 -9.47
C THR A 321 -22.62 4.41 -10.66
N LEU A 322 -23.95 4.46 -10.54
CA LEU A 322 -24.82 5.00 -11.58
C LEU A 322 -24.60 6.50 -11.82
N ASN A 323 -24.47 7.27 -10.74
CA ASN A 323 -24.22 8.71 -10.83
C ASN A 323 -22.83 9.04 -11.40
N ALA A 324 -21.82 8.18 -11.14
CA ALA A 324 -20.51 8.29 -11.79
C ALA A 324 -20.61 7.99 -13.29
N GLN A 325 -21.36 6.96 -13.69
CA GLN A 325 -21.59 6.65 -15.11
C GLN A 325 -22.39 7.75 -15.83
N GLU A 326 -23.36 8.36 -15.16
CA GLU A 326 -24.09 9.49 -15.73
C GLU A 326 -23.24 10.75 -15.84
N LYS A 327 -22.43 11.05 -14.81
CA LYS A 327 -21.44 12.14 -14.86
C LYS A 327 -20.39 11.91 -15.94
N GLU A 328 -19.92 10.68 -16.12
CA GLU A 328 -18.99 10.31 -17.17
C GLU A 328 -19.63 10.49 -18.56
N LYS A 329 -20.86 10.02 -18.76
CA LYS A 329 -21.62 10.25 -19.99
C LYS A 329 -21.83 11.74 -20.25
N SER A 330 -22.15 12.54 -19.24
CA SER A 330 -22.30 13.99 -19.34
C SER A 330 -20.96 14.65 -19.65
N TYR A 331 -19.90 14.25 -18.96
CA TYR A 331 -18.53 14.73 -19.21
C TYR A 331 -18.06 14.40 -20.61
N ILE A 332 -18.29 13.17 -21.09
CA ILE A 332 -18.00 12.75 -22.47
C ILE A 332 -18.79 13.60 -23.47
N LYS A 333 -20.10 13.82 -23.20
CA LYS A 333 -20.96 14.65 -24.05
C LYS A 333 -20.52 16.11 -24.09
N GLU A 334 -20.04 16.66 -22.98
CA GLU A 334 -19.62 18.06 -22.86
C GLU A 334 -18.17 18.29 -23.30
N THR A 335 -17.29 17.33 -23.08
CA THR A 335 -15.84 17.47 -23.30
C THR A 335 -15.33 16.66 -24.49
N GLY A 336 -16.04 15.63 -24.90
CA GLY A 336 -15.55 14.63 -25.85
C GLY A 336 -14.41 13.76 -25.32
N LYS A 337 -14.12 13.81 -24.01
CA LYS A 337 -13.04 13.08 -23.33
C LYS A 337 -13.58 11.95 -22.47
N VAL A 338 -13.04 10.77 -22.67
CA VAL A 338 -13.23 9.61 -21.77
C VAL A 338 -12.03 9.57 -20.83
N GLY A 339 -12.18 9.13 -19.58
CA GLY A 339 -11.06 8.86 -18.69
C GLY A 339 -10.12 7.79 -19.28
N PRO A 340 -8.98 7.47 -18.66
CA PRO A 340 -8.06 6.47 -19.19
C PRO A 340 -8.83 5.17 -19.44
N CYS A 341 -8.96 4.77 -20.70
CA CYS A 341 -9.67 3.57 -21.08
C CYS A 341 -8.76 2.37 -20.96
N HIS A 342 -9.31 1.28 -20.44
CA HIS A 342 -8.65 -0.01 -20.52
C HIS A 342 -8.53 -0.46 -21.96
N VAL A 343 -7.34 -0.90 -22.37
CA VAL A 343 -7.09 -1.44 -23.72
C VAL A 343 -7.57 -2.88 -23.78
N ASP A 344 -8.62 -3.15 -24.56
CA ASP A 344 -9.07 -4.53 -24.80
C ASP A 344 -8.10 -5.26 -25.73
N ALA A 345 -7.23 -6.08 -25.13
CA ALA A 345 -6.23 -6.88 -25.86
C ALA A 345 -6.86 -7.83 -26.89
N LYS A 346 -8.11 -8.31 -26.68
CA LYS A 346 -8.81 -9.15 -27.67
C LYS A 346 -9.23 -8.34 -28.89
N LEU A 347 -9.74 -7.11 -28.64
CA LEU A 347 -10.10 -6.20 -29.74
C LEU A 347 -8.85 -5.80 -30.53
N MET A 348 -7.76 -5.42 -29.87
CA MET A 348 -6.51 -4.98 -30.51
C MET A 348 -5.87 -6.07 -31.37
N ASN A 349 -5.95 -7.31 -30.95
CA ASN A 349 -5.43 -8.47 -31.73
C ASN A 349 -6.46 -9.03 -32.71
N SER A 350 -7.62 -8.40 -32.87
CA SER A 350 -8.65 -8.84 -33.79
C SER A 350 -8.40 -8.37 -35.23
N LYS A 351 -8.89 -9.15 -36.20
CA LYS A 351 -8.91 -8.74 -37.59
C LYS A 351 -9.62 -7.39 -37.77
N LYS A 352 -10.69 -7.14 -37.02
CA LYS A 352 -11.47 -5.89 -37.08
C LYS A 352 -10.60 -4.67 -36.73
N TYR A 353 -9.69 -4.77 -35.79
CA TYR A 353 -8.78 -3.68 -35.47
C TYR A 353 -7.68 -3.52 -36.52
N HIS A 354 -7.11 -4.62 -37.01
CA HIS A 354 -6.16 -4.60 -38.10
C HIS A 354 -6.75 -3.95 -39.38
N ASP A 355 -8.00 -4.28 -39.75
CA ASP A 355 -8.69 -3.74 -40.89
C ASP A 355 -8.85 -2.19 -40.87
N LYS A 356 -8.78 -1.57 -39.65
CA LYS A 356 -8.77 -0.10 -39.53
C LYS A 356 -7.52 0.54 -40.12
N TYR A 357 -6.41 -0.17 -40.11
CA TYR A 357 -5.14 0.29 -40.71
C TYR A 357 -5.00 -0.14 -42.16
N GLU A 358 -5.70 -1.15 -42.61
CA GLU A 358 -5.65 -1.60 -43.99
C GLU A 358 -6.20 -0.51 -44.91
N GLY A 359 -5.35 -0.08 -45.85
CA GLY A 359 -5.68 1.03 -46.78
C GLY A 359 -5.74 2.41 -46.12
N LEU A 360 -5.24 2.57 -44.87
CA LEU A 360 -5.17 3.86 -44.18
C LEU A 360 -4.18 4.81 -44.89
N THR A 361 -3.15 4.25 -45.49
CA THR A 361 -2.17 4.98 -46.32
C THR A 361 -2.08 4.37 -47.71
N ARG A 362 -1.48 5.11 -48.66
CA ARG A 362 -1.23 4.61 -50.03
C ARG A 362 -0.18 3.51 -50.08
N HIS A 363 0.68 3.41 -49.06
CA HIS A 363 1.76 2.44 -48.96
C HIS A 363 1.43 1.38 -47.95
N LYS A 364 1.22 0.15 -48.40
CA LYS A 364 0.87 -0.98 -47.52
C LYS A 364 1.87 -1.18 -46.36
N ALA A 365 3.17 -1.00 -46.64
CA ALA A 365 4.21 -1.11 -45.62
C ALA A 365 4.07 -0.06 -44.50
N VAL A 366 3.61 1.15 -44.83
CA VAL A 366 3.37 2.22 -43.85
C VAL A 366 2.14 1.89 -42.99
N SER A 367 1.05 1.44 -43.63
CA SER A 367 -0.16 1.00 -42.93
C SER A 367 0.14 -0.12 -41.94
N GLU A 368 0.94 -1.11 -42.33
CA GLU A 368 1.36 -2.21 -41.48
C GLU A 368 2.25 -1.73 -40.32
N SER A 369 3.20 -0.82 -40.60
CA SER A 369 4.05 -0.27 -39.55
C SER A 369 3.25 0.54 -38.51
N LEU A 370 2.28 1.35 -38.98
CA LEU A 370 1.37 2.07 -38.08
C LEU A 370 0.59 1.12 -37.19
N TYR A 371 0.08 0.01 -37.73
CA TYR A 371 -0.61 -1.02 -36.95
C TYR A 371 0.31 -1.66 -35.90
N GLN A 372 1.50 -2.10 -36.29
CA GLN A 372 2.44 -2.78 -35.40
C GLN A 372 2.94 -1.87 -34.27
N GLU A 373 3.25 -0.62 -34.58
CA GLU A 373 3.65 0.36 -33.55
C GLU A 373 2.47 0.78 -32.67
N SER A 374 1.22 0.84 -33.20
CA SER A 374 0.03 1.11 -32.39
C SER A 374 -0.19 0.03 -31.34
N LEU A 375 -0.02 -1.24 -31.68
CA LEU A 375 -0.14 -2.35 -30.72
C LEU A 375 0.87 -2.22 -29.57
N LYS A 376 2.12 -1.84 -29.88
CA LYS A 376 3.17 -1.62 -28.87
C LYS A 376 2.80 -0.46 -27.95
N ILE A 377 2.44 0.69 -28.52
CA ILE A 377 2.05 1.89 -27.77
C ILE A 377 0.87 1.60 -26.84
N LEU A 378 -0.16 0.91 -27.33
CA LEU A 378 -1.35 0.58 -26.55
C LEU A 378 -1.05 -0.44 -25.44
N SER A 379 -0.20 -1.42 -25.74
CA SER A 379 0.25 -2.39 -24.74
C SER A 379 1.07 -1.75 -23.61
N ASP A 380 1.99 -0.85 -23.97
CA ASP A 380 2.88 -0.18 -23.02
C ASP A 380 2.15 0.83 -22.13
N ASN A 381 1.05 1.42 -22.63
CA ASN A 381 0.30 2.47 -21.94
C ASN A 381 -1.07 2.00 -21.42
N ASN A 382 -1.36 0.70 -21.40
CA ASN A 382 -2.62 0.19 -20.88
C ASN A 382 -2.86 0.65 -19.44
N ASP A 383 -4.07 1.13 -19.14
CA ASP A 383 -4.48 1.67 -17.82
C ASP A 383 -3.64 2.86 -17.34
N THR A 384 -2.98 3.57 -18.23
CA THR A 384 -2.17 4.76 -17.91
C THR A 384 -2.67 6.01 -18.63
N GLU A 385 -2.25 7.17 -18.14
CA GLU A 385 -2.49 8.48 -18.77
C GLU A 385 -1.31 8.93 -19.65
N PHE A 386 -0.35 8.03 -19.93
CA PHE A 386 0.85 8.37 -20.70
C PHE A 386 0.61 8.25 -22.19
N GLU A 387 1.28 9.11 -22.94
CA GLU A 387 1.27 9.12 -24.40
C GLU A 387 2.67 8.86 -24.94
N HIS A 388 2.78 7.92 -25.85
CA HIS A 388 4.00 7.62 -26.57
C HIS A 388 3.88 8.10 -28.02
N ILE A 389 5.01 8.47 -28.63
CA ILE A 389 5.06 9.05 -29.96
C ILE A 389 6.12 8.39 -30.84
N VAL A 390 5.76 8.12 -32.09
CA VAL A 390 6.63 7.47 -33.08
C VAL A 390 6.55 8.25 -34.41
N ALA A 391 7.70 8.52 -35.01
CA ALA A 391 7.81 9.05 -36.40
C ALA A 391 8.20 7.91 -37.32
N ILE A 392 7.49 7.81 -38.46
CA ILE A 392 7.61 6.74 -39.44
C ILE A 392 7.82 7.35 -40.83
N ASP A 393 8.76 6.83 -41.62
CA ASP A 393 8.93 7.17 -43.02
C ASP A 393 7.63 6.89 -43.81
N ALA A 394 7.05 7.93 -44.37
CA ALA A 394 5.77 7.87 -45.07
C ALA A 394 5.76 7.05 -46.38
N ARG A 395 6.92 6.54 -46.83
CA ARG A 395 7.05 5.72 -48.05
C ARG A 395 7.37 4.27 -47.74
N THR A 396 8.26 4.06 -46.78
CA THR A 396 8.81 2.72 -46.47
C THR A 396 8.23 2.08 -45.24
N GLY A 397 7.62 2.85 -44.35
CA GLY A 397 7.15 2.38 -43.04
C GLY A 397 8.27 2.18 -41.99
N LYS A 398 9.52 2.58 -42.31
CA LYS A 398 10.62 2.48 -41.36
C LYS A 398 10.43 3.46 -40.20
N VAL A 399 10.57 3.00 -38.98
CA VAL A 399 10.60 3.87 -37.79
C VAL A 399 11.85 4.75 -37.86
N LEU A 400 11.67 6.06 -37.77
CA LEU A 400 12.73 7.07 -37.80
C LEU A 400 13.12 7.50 -36.38
N GLU A 401 12.14 7.87 -35.59
CA GLU A 401 12.31 8.29 -34.21
C GLU A 401 11.16 7.78 -33.33
N LYS A 402 11.43 7.55 -32.06
CA LYS A 402 10.39 7.26 -31.08
C LYS A 402 10.74 7.77 -29.69
N ASN A 403 9.74 8.27 -28.99
CA ASN A 403 9.85 8.65 -27.59
C ASN A 403 8.78 7.93 -26.76
N MET A 404 9.27 7.03 -25.89
CA MET A 404 8.48 6.17 -25.00
C MET A 404 8.74 6.51 -23.53
N ASP A 405 9.27 7.70 -23.24
CA ASP A 405 9.76 8.09 -21.92
C ASP A 405 8.78 8.99 -21.15
N ALA A 406 7.51 9.11 -21.60
CA ALA A 406 6.52 9.96 -20.93
C ALA A 406 6.35 9.63 -19.44
N SER A 407 6.35 8.35 -19.08
CA SER A 407 6.26 7.89 -17.68
C SER A 407 7.47 8.31 -16.84
N LYS A 408 8.68 8.31 -17.43
CA LYS A 408 9.92 8.68 -16.72
C LYS A 408 10.01 10.17 -16.40
N ILE A 409 9.36 11.01 -17.23
CA ILE A 409 9.37 12.47 -17.08
C ILE A 409 8.06 13.02 -16.52
N GLY A 410 7.11 12.14 -16.15
CA GLY A 410 5.83 12.52 -15.54
C GLY A 410 4.88 13.28 -16.46
N TRP A 411 4.99 13.09 -17.77
CA TRP A 411 4.11 13.72 -18.76
C TRP A 411 2.85 12.89 -18.95
N THR A 412 1.76 13.33 -18.36
CA THR A 412 0.42 12.79 -18.59
C THR A 412 -0.31 13.60 -19.66
N HIS A 413 -1.05 12.94 -20.56
CA HIS A 413 -1.77 13.56 -21.69
C HIS A 413 -0.89 14.43 -22.60
N ARG A 414 0.37 14.07 -22.71
CA ARG A 414 1.36 14.77 -23.53
C ARG A 414 2.39 13.81 -24.09
N CYS A 415 2.71 13.97 -25.35
CA CYS A 415 3.86 13.34 -25.96
C CYS A 415 4.65 14.34 -26.81
N GLY A 416 5.89 14.03 -27.08
CA GLY A 416 6.74 14.87 -27.89
C GLY A 416 8.10 14.23 -28.13
N PHE A 417 8.78 14.70 -29.16
CA PHE A 417 10.16 14.33 -29.43
C PHE A 417 11.11 15.20 -28.60
N SER A 418 12.22 14.66 -28.17
CA SER A 418 13.33 15.41 -27.56
C SER A 418 13.89 16.44 -28.58
N HIS A 419 14.60 17.45 -28.10
CA HIS A 419 15.22 18.44 -29.00
C HIS A 419 16.07 17.76 -30.11
N LYS A 420 16.90 16.80 -29.74
CA LYS A 420 17.76 16.05 -30.68
C LYS A 420 16.92 15.30 -31.74
N GLN A 421 15.83 14.67 -31.33
CA GLN A 421 14.93 13.97 -32.25
C GLN A 421 14.15 14.93 -33.13
N SER A 422 13.70 16.06 -32.58
CA SER A 422 13.03 17.12 -33.35
C SER A 422 13.96 17.71 -34.41
N ASP A 423 15.20 18.04 -34.04
CA ASP A 423 16.23 18.54 -34.97
C ASP A 423 16.52 17.51 -36.08
N HIS A 424 16.58 16.23 -35.75
CA HIS A 424 16.74 15.17 -36.73
C HIS A 424 15.58 15.16 -37.73
N LEU A 425 14.32 15.15 -37.24
CA LEU A 425 13.12 15.12 -38.08
C LEU A 425 12.98 16.39 -38.95
N GLU A 426 13.39 17.56 -38.46
CA GLU A 426 13.35 18.81 -39.20
C GLU A 426 14.36 18.87 -40.36
N ASN A 427 15.50 18.20 -40.19
CA ASN A 427 16.58 18.12 -41.18
C ASN A 427 16.40 16.97 -42.20
N LEU A 428 15.32 16.17 -42.10
CA LEU A 428 15.04 15.13 -43.07
C LEU A 428 14.51 15.76 -44.39
N ASP A 429 15.06 15.32 -45.52
CA ASP A 429 14.54 15.67 -46.85
C ASP A 429 13.50 14.65 -47.37
N MET A 430 12.78 14.00 -46.47
CA MET A 430 11.81 12.98 -46.82
C MET A 430 10.52 13.14 -45.99
N PRO A 431 9.37 12.76 -46.53
CA PRO A 431 8.11 12.84 -45.81
C PRO A 431 8.04 11.77 -44.72
N PHE A 432 7.50 12.17 -43.59
CA PHE A 432 7.25 11.26 -42.45
C PHE A 432 5.84 11.44 -41.89
N GLU A 433 5.38 10.43 -41.19
CA GLU A 433 4.12 10.40 -40.45
C GLU A 433 4.40 10.25 -38.97
N VAL A 434 3.51 10.77 -38.15
CA VAL A 434 3.58 10.64 -36.69
C VAL A 434 2.42 9.78 -36.20
N LEU A 435 2.72 8.83 -35.31
CA LEU A 435 1.76 8.03 -34.57
C LEU A 435 1.92 8.31 -33.07
N HIS A 436 0.80 8.52 -32.37
CA HIS A 436 0.76 8.57 -30.92
C HIS A 436 -0.58 8.04 -30.39
N ASN A 437 -0.71 7.87 -29.06
CA ASN A 437 -1.96 7.41 -28.46
C ASN A 437 -2.65 8.53 -27.68
N HIS A 438 -4.00 8.44 -27.62
CA HIS A 438 -4.82 9.18 -26.67
C HIS A 438 -5.42 8.24 -25.65
N PRO A 439 -4.94 8.26 -24.36
CA PRO A 439 -5.43 7.37 -23.30
C PRO A 439 -6.92 7.54 -22.98
N ASN A 440 -7.43 8.75 -23.12
CA ASN A 440 -8.83 9.10 -22.88
C ASN A 440 -9.71 9.01 -24.14
N SER A 441 -9.19 8.44 -25.25
CA SER A 441 -9.90 8.29 -26.52
C SER A 441 -10.50 9.59 -27.09
N SER A 442 -9.90 10.74 -26.77
CA SER A 442 -10.32 12.05 -27.26
C SER A 442 -10.01 12.24 -28.74
N LEU A 443 -10.74 13.17 -29.37
CA LEU A 443 -10.42 13.67 -30.72
C LEU A 443 -8.98 14.17 -30.79
N PRO A 444 -8.38 14.24 -32.02
CA PRO A 444 -7.11 14.92 -32.24
C PRO A 444 -7.13 16.31 -31.61
N SER A 445 -6.15 16.62 -30.80
CA SER A 445 -6.07 17.90 -30.10
C SER A 445 -5.75 19.06 -31.03
N ARG A 446 -5.98 20.29 -30.58
CA ARG A 446 -5.54 21.52 -31.26
C ARG A 446 -4.02 21.48 -31.51
N ASP A 447 -3.26 20.97 -30.56
CA ASP A 447 -1.80 20.87 -30.66
C ASP A 447 -1.36 19.82 -31.69
N ASP A 448 -2.09 18.72 -31.86
CA ASP A 448 -1.82 17.73 -32.92
C ASP A 448 -1.98 18.33 -34.28
N ILE A 449 -3.05 19.12 -34.47
CA ILE A 449 -3.31 19.82 -35.71
C ILE A 449 -2.23 20.88 -35.97
N LEU A 450 -1.87 21.67 -34.95
CA LEU A 450 -0.84 22.69 -35.05
C LEU A 450 0.53 22.08 -35.42
N LYS A 451 0.95 21.00 -34.72
CA LYS A 451 2.21 20.31 -34.99
C LYS A 451 2.29 19.67 -36.36
N LEU A 452 1.18 19.15 -36.90
CA LEU A 452 1.10 18.60 -38.25
C LEU A 452 1.50 19.65 -39.30
N TYR A 453 1.12 20.90 -39.11
CA TYR A 453 1.44 21.98 -40.07
C TYR A 453 2.76 22.69 -39.78
N GLN A 454 3.19 22.76 -38.53
CA GLN A 454 4.46 23.39 -38.17
C GLN A 454 5.68 22.58 -38.62
N ARG A 455 5.58 21.24 -38.63
CA ARG A 455 6.68 20.36 -39.06
C ARG A 455 6.69 20.23 -40.59
N LYS A 456 7.73 20.76 -41.24
CA LYS A 456 7.86 20.90 -42.69
C LYS A 456 7.54 19.62 -43.48
N ASN A 457 8.13 18.51 -43.09
CA ASN A 457 8.04 17.25 -43.82
C ASN A 457 7.06 16.24 -43.21
N GLN A 458 6.30 16.63 -42.19
CA GLN A 458 5.24 15.78 -41.65
C GLN A 458 4.02 15.85 -42.57
N VAL A 459 3.61 14.71 -43.13
CA VAL A 459 2.50 14.61 -44.06
C VAL A 459 1.20 14.14 -43.43
N ALA A 460 1.29 13.39 -42.33
CA ALA A 460 0.11 12.90 -41.62
C ALA A 460 0.38 12.70 -40.13
N SER A 461 -0.70 12.67 -39.34
CA SER A 461 -0.73 12.28 -37.93
C SER A 461 -1.80 11.21 -37.75
N THR A 462 -1.42 10.09 -37.14
CA THR A 462 -2.34 9.00 -36.78
C THR A 462 -2.41 8.92 -35.28
N ILE A 463 -3.61 8.90 -34.70
CA ILE A 463 -3.86 8.80 -33.28
C ILE A 463 -4.58 7.49 -33.01
N THR A 464 -4.01 6.65 -32.15
CA THR A 464 -4.62 5.40 -31.71
C THR A 464 -5.17 5.56 -30.30
N CYS A 465 -6.44 5.24 -30.12
CA CYS A 465 -7.14 5.42 -28.86
C CYS A 465 -7.25 4.11 -28.08
N HIS A 466 -7.31 4.20 -26.76
CA HIS A 466 -7.40 3.02 -25.89
C HIS A 466 -8.73 2.26 -26.07
N ASP A 467 -9.81 2.91 -26.52
CA ASP A 467 -11.08 2.26 -26.90
C ASP A 467 -11.06 1.58 -28.28
N GLY A 468 -9.93 1.66 -28.97
CA GLY A 468 -9.74 1.10 -30.30
C GLY A 468 -10.10 2.03 -31.45
N THR A 469 -10.53 3.27 -31.20
CA THR A 469 -10.75 4.27 -32.25
C THR A 469 -9.41 4.71 -32.86
N VAL A 470 -9.37 4.92 -34.13
CA VAL A 470 -8.20 5.40 -34.88
C VAL A 470 -8.56 6.65 -35.64
N TYR A 471 -7.89 7.75 -35.34
CA TYR A 471 -8.00 9.00 -36.05
C TYR A 471 -6.81 9.19 -37.00
N ARG A 472 -7.06 9.76 -38.16
CA ARG A 472 -6.00 10.14 -39.07
C ARG A 472 -6.24 11.54 -39.62
N LEU A 473 -5.22 12.37 -39.52
CA LEU A 473 -5.13 13.69 -40.13
C LEU A 473 -4.09 13.65 -41.25
N THR A 474 -4.46 13.97 -42.48
CA THR A 474 -3.52 14.02 -43.60
C THR A 474 -3.46 15.44 -44.12
N LYS A 475 -2.27 16.02 -44.14
CA LYS A 475 -2.03 17.37 -44.68
C LYS A 475 -2.12 17.34 -46.22
N LEU A 476 -3.05 18.08 -46.78
CA LEU A 476 -3.26 18.15 -48.23
C LEU A 476 -2.59 19.36 -48.86
N LYS A 477 -2.49 20.47 -48.13
CA LYS A 477 -1.87 21.72 -48.59
C LYS A 477 -1.10 22.38 -47.46
N GLU A 478 0.01 23.01 -47.77
CA GLU A 478 0.75 23.83 -46.79
C GLU A 478 0.03 25.16 -46.58
N ILE A 479 -0.24 25.50 -45.32
CA ILE A 479 -0.81 26.79 -44.91
C ILE A 479 -0.15 27.25 -43.62
N LYS A 480 -0.14 28.57 -43.39
CA LYS A 480 0.21 29.13 -42.09
C LYS A 480 -0.99 29.00 -41.16
N ILE A 481 -0.90 28.11 -40.19
CA ILE A 481 -2.05 27.72 -39.37
C ILE A 481 -2.16 28.48 -38.04
N ASP A 482 -1.05 29.06 -37.55
CA ASP A 482 -0.95 29.61 -36.20
C ASP A 482 -2.06 30.64 -35.91
N SER A 483 -2.22 31.64 -36.76
CA SER A 483 -3.26 32.68 -36.61
C SER A 483 -4.68 32.14 -36.74
N LEU A 484 -4.88 31.12 -37.58
CA LEU A 484 -6.17 30.46 -37.75
C LEU A 484 -6.56 29.68 -36.48
N VAL A 485 -5.62 28.92 -35.92
CA VAL A 485 -5.82 28.14 -34.67
C VAL A 485 -6.16 29.07 -33.53
N GLU A 486 -5.39 30.14 -33.35
CA GLU A 486 -5.64 31.14 -32.31
C GLU A 486 -7.03 31.77 -32.44
N LYS A 487 -7.41 32.18 -33.64
CA LYS A 487 -8.73 32.77 -33.92
C LYS A 487 -9.85 31.80 -33.59
N VAL A 488 -9.78 30.54 -34.06
CA VAL A 488 -10.82 29.54 -33.82
C VAL A 488 -10.90 29.20 -32.32
N TYR A 489 -9.78 29.17 -31.61
CA TYR A 489 -9.77 28.96 -30.16
C TYR A 489 -10.48 30.11 -29.42
N LEU A 490 -10.16 31.36 -29.76
CA LEU A 490 -10.79 32.52 -29.10
C LEU A 490 -12.30 32.59 -29.42
N ASP A 491 -12.69 32.38 -30.68
CA ASP A 491 -14.11 32.32 -31.08
C ASP A 491 -14.87 31.21 -30.34
N THR A 492 -14.21 30.04 -30.19
CA THR A 492 -14.78 28.89 -29.43
C THR A 492 -14.93 29.22 -27.94
N LYS A 493 -13.94 29.86 -27.35
CA LYS A 493 -13.95 30.25 -25.92
C LYS A 493 -15.07 31.26 -25.63
N VAL A 494 -15.31 32.19 -26.51
CA VAL A 494 -16.43 33.14 -26.38
C VAL A 494 -17.78 32.41 -26.54
N LYS A 495 -17.90 31.54 -27.56
CA LYS A 495 -19.14 30.83 -27.85
C LYS A 495 -19.55 29.85 -26.74
N TYR A 496 -18.59 29.21 -26.11
CA TYR A 496 -18.79 28.19 -25.05
C TYR A 496 -18.32 28.72 -23.68
N GLN A 497 -18.57 30.00 -23.39
CA GLN A 497 -18.27 30.60 -22.10
C GLN A 497 -19.00 29.87 -20.98
N GLY A 498 -18.27 29.45 -19.92
CA GLY A 498 -18.80 28.66 -18.81
C GLY A 498 -18.62 27.14 -18.94
N TYR A 499 -18.14 26.67 -20.11
CA TYR A 499 -17.73 25.27 -20.24
C TYR A 499 -16.32 25.05 -19.66
N SER A 500 -15.98 23.80 -19.35
CA SER A 500 -14.62 23.45 -18.92
C SER A 500 -13.60 23.71 -20.02
N GLU A 501 -12.34 23.97 -19.65
CA GLU A 501 -11.25 24.17 -20.62
C GLU A 501 -11.13 22.97 -21.59
N GLY A 502 -11.29 21.74 -21.08
CA GLY A 502 -11.28 20.53 -21.92
C GLY A 502 -12.43 20.46 -22.92
N ALA A 503 -13.63 20.96 -22.57
CA ALA A 503 -14.75 21.04 -23.48
C ALA A 503 -14.51 22.09 -24.59
N ILE A 504 -13.94 23.24 -24.21
CA ILE A 504 -13.55 24.30 -25.16
C ILE A 504 -12.50 23.76 -26.12
N GLU A 505 -11.48 23.07 -25.65
CA GLU A 505 -10.45 22.44 -26.49
C GLU A 505 -11.04 21.43 -27.48
N SER A 506 -11.94 20.53 -27.00
CA SER A 506 -12.61 19.56 -27.87
C SER A 506 -13.46 20.23 -28.96
N LYS A 507 -14.21 21.28 -28.61
CA LYS A 507 -15.02 22.05 -29.57
C LYS A 507 -14.17 22.87 -30.56
N CYS A 508 -13.03 23.35 -30.10
CA CYS A 508 -12.03 24.01 -30.93
C CYS A 508 -11.47 23.02 -31.98
N SER A 509 -11.03 21.85 -31.54
CA SER A 509 -10.51 20.78 -32.41
C SER A 509 -11.54 20.36 -33.46
N GLU A 510 -12.79 20.11 -33.04
CA GLU A 510 -13.89 19.78 -33.94
C GLU A 510 -14.10 20.90 -35.02
N SER A 511 -14.07 22.15 -34.58
CA SER A 511 -14.24 23.32 -35.47
C SER A 511 -13.08 23.46 -36.43
N LEU A 512 -11.84 23.27 -35.97
CA LEU A 512 -10.64 23.33 -36.80
C LEU A 512 -10.63 22.21 -37.85
N ILE A 513 -10.91 20.97 -37.47
CA ILE A 513 -10.98 19.84 -38.40
C ILE A 513 -12.02 20.10 -39.50
N LYS A 514 -13.23 20.50 -39.11
CA LYS A 514 -14.30 20.83 -40.08
C LYS A 514 -13.91 21.96 -41.03
N MET A 515 -13.30 23.01 -40.49
CA MET A 515 -12.88 24.17 -41.29
C MET A 515 -11.76 23.79 -42.26
N LEU A 516 -10.71 23.13 -41.81
CA LEU A 516 -9.56 22.73 -42.63
C LEU A 516 -9.96 21.71 -43.72
N ASN A 517 -10.86 20.78 -43.38
CA ASN A 517 -11.41 19.82 -44.33
C ASN A 517 -12.22 20.55 -45.42
N LYS A 518 -13.10 21.48 -45.04
CA LYS A 518 -13.88 22.30 -45.99
C LYS A 518 -12.99 23.16 -46.90
N MET A 519 -11.85 23.63 -46.38
CA MET A 519 -10.85 24.38 -47.17
C MET A 519 -10.02 23.47 -48.11
N GLY A 520 -10.17 22.15 -48.01
CA GLY A 520 -9.36 21.19 -48.76
C GLY A 520 -7.87 21.21 -48.36
N CYS A 521 -7.59 21.58 -47.11
CA CYS A 521 -6.24 21.63 -46.56
C CYS A 521 -5.91 20.38 -45.72
N LEU A 522 -6.94 19.75 -45.15
CA LEU A 522 -6.83 18.56 -44.31
C LEU A 522 -7.80 17.49 -44.82
N ASP A 523 -7.35 16.24 -44.85
CA ASP A 523 -8.22 15.07 -44.89
C ASP A 523 -8.29 14.43 -43.49
N TYR A 524 -9.51 14.16 -43.02
CA TYR A 524 -9.78 13.58 -41.72
C TYR A 524 -10.53 12.27 -41.88
N VAL A 525 -9.99 11.24 -41.23
CA VAL A 525 -10.58 9.90 -41.20
C VAL A 525 -10.70 9.46 -39.75
N GLU A 526 -11.87 8.90 -39.42
CA GLU A 526 -12.16 8.22 -38.15
C GLU A 526 -12.58 6.78 -38.45
N LYS A 527 -11.94 5.81 -37.83
CA LYS A 527 -12.19 4.37 -38.02
C LYS A 527 -12.43 3.62 -36.72
#